data_80364953c6b902da60e21f4d584f078d
#
_entry.id   80364953c6b902da60e21f4d584f078d
#
_cell.length_a   1.000
_cell.length_b   1.000
_cell.length_c   1.000
_cell.angle_alpha   90.00
_cell.angle_beta   90.00
_cell.angle_gamma   90.00
#
_symmetry.space_group_name_H-M   'P 1'
#
loop_
_entity.id
_entity.type
_entity.pdbx_description
1 polymer ?
#
loop_
_entity_poly.entity_id
_entity_poly.type
_entity_poly.pdbx_seq_one_letter_code
_entity_poly.pdbx_strand_id
1 'polypeptide(L)'
;MNLLWTGGWDSTFRLLQLLLVHRVPVVPWYLEDPTRASTRIELQTMSRIAAHLRDAFAHTGALLRPIRIATVTDVVEDADIAAALREVRRRSYIGSQYAWLPAFCKQHGIDDIELGVHVDDKVQALVRPYAMEFDHPAGYRSVRVDPSHSATPEYRLFRYFSFPLFHVDKLGIDREADAQGWGGIMDMTWFCHTPVRGRPCGLCAPCVYTIEEGLARRVPPSRRVLSFFYRRLALPLKHPLRQLRASLHSRAGRRGSGRRDEPRRGGLGAGAPRNPPP
;
A
#
# COMPACT_ATOMS: atom_id res chain seq x y z
N MET A 1 7.09 8.04 -17.86
CA MET A 1 7.22 7.65 -16.45
C MET A 1 6.05 6.76 -16.04
N ASN A 2 6.30 5.65 -15.39
CA ASN A 2 5.23 4.91 -14.72
C ASN A 2 5.01 5.51 -13.34
N LEU A 3 3.76 5.75 -12.95
CA LEU A 3 3.37 6.28 -11.66
C LEU A 3 2.25 5.41 -11.07
N LEU A 4 2.39 4.91 -9.86
CA LEU A 4 1.27 4.34 -9.14
C LEU A 4 0.38 5.48 -8.64
N TRP A 5 -0.77 5.67 -9.28
CA TRP A 5 -1.69 6.76 -8.98
C TRP A 5 -3.03 6.22 -8.51
N THR A 6 -3.43 6.59 -7.31
CA THR A 6 -4.68 6.14 -6.66
C THR A 6 -5.67 7.28 -6.48
N GLY A 7 -5.40 8.47 -7.04
CA GLY A 7 -6.16 9.67 -6.74
C GLY A 7 -5.98 10.19 -5.30
N GLY A 8 -5.02 9.61 -4.58
CA GLY A 8 -4.63 10.05 -3.23
C GLY A 8 -3.73 11.28 -3.25
N TRP A 9 -3.47 11.85 -2.04
CA TRP A 9 -2.72 13.09 -1.86
C TRP A 9 -1.31 13.00 -2.45
N ASP A 10 -0.49 12.07 -1.98
CA ASP A 10 0.92 11.98 -2.32
C ASP A 10 1.13 11.65 -3.81
N SER A 11 0.40 10.67 -4.31
CA SER A 11 0.50 10.25 -5.72
C SER A 11 -0.06 11.30 -6.70
N THR A 12 -1.05 12.10 -6.29
CA THR A 12 -1.55 13.20 -7.13
C THR A 12 -0.58 14.36 -7.11
N PHE A 13 0.00 14.72 -5.97
CA PHE A 13 1.06 15.73 -5.92
C PHE A 13 2.22 15.35 -6.85
N ARG A 14 2.66 14.09 -6.81
CA ARG A 14 3.71 13.63 -7.73
C ARG A 14 3.28 13.69 -9.19
N LEU A 15 2.04 13.36 -9.51
CA LEU A 15 1.50 13.52 -10.86
C LEU A 15 1.60 14.99 -11.33
N LEU A 16 1.26 15.94 -10.46
CA LEU A 16 1.35 17.36 -10.78
C LEU A 16 2.80 17.79 -11.04
N GLN A 17 3.76 17.36 -10.22
CA GLN A 17 5.17 17.63 -10.47
C GLN A 17 5.62 17.10 -11.84
N LEU A 18 5.28 15.84 -12.16
CA LEU A 18 5.66 15.24 -13.44
C LEU A 18 5.06 15.97 -14.64
N LEU A 19 3.80 16.34 -14.56
CA LEU A 19 3.10 16.98 -15.70
C LEU A 19 3.37 18.46 -15.81
N LEU A 20 3.39 19.20 -14.70
CA LEU A 20 3.39 20.67 -14.72
C LEU A 20 4.79 21.27 -14.56
N VAL A 21 5.67 20.61 -13.80
CA VAL A 21 7.05 21.06 -13.58
C VAL A 21 8.01 20.39 -14.57
N HIS A 22 8.06 19.05 -14.54
CA HIS A 22 9.03 18.29 -15.37
C HIS A 22 8.55 18.09 -16.80
N ARG A 23 7.26 18.23 -17.08
CA ARG A 23 6.63 18.10 -18.40
C ARG A 23 6.96 16.79 -19.12
N VAL A 24 6.93 15.70 -18.38
CA VAL A 24 7.23 14.36 -18.92
C VAL A 24 5.95 13.53 -19.14
N PRO A 25 5.93 12.65 -20.16
CA PRO A 25 4.82 11.73 -20.35
C PRO A 25 4.66 10.78 -19.17
N VAL A 26 3.44 10.70 -18.60
CA VAL A 26 3.11 9.84 -17.46
C VAL A 26 2.15 8.75 -17.87
N VAL A 27 2.47 7.52 -17.52
CA VAL A 27 1.58 6.36 -17.59
C VAL A 27 1.11 6.05 -16.18
N PRO A 28 -0.09 6.49 -15.79
CA PRO A 28 -0.63 6.20 -14.46
C PRO A 28 -1.14 4.76 -14.40
N TRP A 29 -0.75 4.06 -13.33
CA TRP A 29 -1.22 2.72 -13.02
C TRP A 29 -2.10 2.76 -11.78
N TYR A 30 -3.22 2.02 -11.83
CA TYR A 30 -4.11 1.79 -10.71
C TYR A 30 -4.33 0.28 -10.55
N LEU A 31 -4.07 -0.24 -9.35
CA LEU A 31 -4.38 -1.64 -9.03
C LEU A 31 -5.67 -1.67 -8.24
N GLU A 32 -6.69 -2.17 -8.90
CA GLU A 32 -8.03 -2.29 -8.34
C GLU A 32 -8.08 -3.45 -7.34
N ASP A 33 -8.47 -3.14 -6.10
CA ASP A 33 -8.83 -4.14 -5.10
C ASP A 33 -10.37 -4.20 -5.02
N PRO A 34 -11.02 -5.24 -5.56
CA PRO A 34 -12.47 -5.35 -5.60
C PRO A 34 -13.10 -5.47 -4.20
N THR A 35 -12.31 -5.79 -3.18
CA THR A 35 -12.79 -5.87 -1.79
C THR A 35 -12.83 -4.50 -1.10
N ARG A 36 -12.24 -3.47 -1.72
CA ARG A 36 -12.12 -2.15 -1.13
C ARG A 36 -13.34 -1.28 -1.45
N ALA A 37 -14.04 -0.81 -0.42
CA ALA A 37 -15.23 0.03 -0.58
C ALA A 37 -14.96 1.41 -1.22
N SER A 38 -13.71 1.84 -1.29
CA SER A 38 -13.29 3.13 -1.88
C SER A 38 -12.99 3.07 -3.37
N THR A 39 -12.81 1.91 -3.97
CA THR A 39 -12.38 1.74 -5.37
C THR A 39 -13.16 2.61 -6.35
N ARG A 40 -14.49 2.58 -6.28
CA ARG A 40 -15.33 3.40 -7.16
C ARG A 40 -15.07 4.91 -7.00
N ILE A 41 -14.89 5.39 -5.77
CA ILE A 41 -14.64 6.81 -5.49
C ILE A 41 -13.22 7.19 -5.92
N GLU A 42 -12.25 6.31 -5.72
CA GLU A 42 -10.87 6.51 -6.20
C GLU A 42 -10.85 6.71 -7.72
N LEU A 43 -11.45 5.80 -8.49
CA LEU A 43 -11.55 5.88 -9.95
C LEU A 43 -12.29 7.15 -10.42
N GLN A 44 -13.40 7.50 -9.78
CA GLN A 44 -14.12 8.74 -10.08
C GLN A 44 -13.27 9.98 -9.78
N THR A 45 -12.51 9.96 -8.70
CA THR A 45 -11.59 11.04 -8.33
C THR A 45 -10.48 11.19 -9.35
N MET A 46 -9.84 10.10 -9.76
CA MET A 46 -8.79 10.09 -10.79
C MET A 46 -9.32 10.64 -12.12
N SER A 47 -10.49 10.19 -12.56
CA SER A 47 -11.11 10.67 -13.80
C SER A 47 -11.39 12.17 -13.74
N ARG A 48 -11.91 12.67 -12.61
CA ARG A 48 -12.20 14.09 -12.40
C ARG A 48 -10.94 14.95 -12.38
N ILE A 49 -9.87 14.49 -11.71
CA ILE A 49 -8.57 15.17 -11.69
C ILE A 49 -7.98 15.20 -13.10
N ALA A 50 -8.00 14.06 -13.81
CA ALA A 50 -7.46 13.98 -15.17
C ALA A 50 -8.21 14.89 -16.16
N ALA A 51 -9.54 14.99 -16.05
CA ALA A 51 -10.32 15.94 -16.85
C ALA A 51 -9.93 17.39 -16.53
N HIS A 52 -9.92 17.75 -15.25
CA HIS A 52 -9.53 19.09 -14.82
C HIS A 52 -8.13 19.49 -15.31
N LEU A 53 -7.15 18.56 -15.24
CA LEU A 53 -5.80 18.82 -15.74
C LEU A 53 -5.76 19.10 -17.24
N ARG A 54 -6.53 18.37 -18.05
CA ARG A 54 -6.61 18.60 -19.49
C ARG A 54 -7.26 19.93 -19.84
N ASP A 55 -8.27 20.33 -19.06
CA ASP A 55 -9.00 21.58 -19.27
C ASP A 55 -8.17 22.79 -18.83
N ALA A 56 -7.50 22.70 -17.68
CA ALA A 56 -6.73 23.82 -17.11
C ALA A 56 -5.33 23.97 -17.72
N PHE A 57 -4.72 22.88 -18.21
CA PHE A 57 -3.34 22.85 -18.69
C PHE A 57 -3.24 22.08 -20.01
N ALA A 58 -3.38 22.78 -21.15
CA ALA A 58 -3.48 22.18 -22.48
C ALA A 58 -2.40 21.11 -22.80
N HIS A 59 -1.15 21.32 -22.36
CA HIS A 59 -0.04 20.38 -22.59
C HIS A 59 -0.22 19.03 -21.88
N THR A 60 -1.02 18.96 -20.81
CA THR A 60 -1.24 17.71 -20.09
C THR A 60 -2.05 16.70 -20.90
N GLY A 61 -2.84 17.14 -21.87
CA GLY A 61 -3.56 16.27 -22.79
C GLY A 61 -2.64 15.33 -23.58
N ALA A 62 -1.44 15.79 -23.93
CA ALA A 62 -0.43 14.98 -24.61
C ALA A 62 0.44 14.15 -23.63
N LEU A 63 0.64 14.63 -22.41
CA LEU A 63 1.54 14.02 -21.45
C LEU A 63 0.87 12.98 -20.56
N LEU A 64 -0.37 13.20 -20.12
CA LEU A 64 -1.11 12.26 -19.28
C LEU A 64 -1.73 11.16 -20.14
N ARG A 65 -1.09 10.01 -20.13
CA ARG A 65 -1.59 8.81 -20.83
C ARG A 65 -2.86 8.28 -20.17
N PRO A 66 -3.68 7.48 -20.88
CA PRO A 66 -4.80 6.79 -20.27
C PRO A 66 -4.38 5.97 -19.04
N ILE A 67 -5.23 5.98 -18.00
CA ILE A 67 -4.98 5.22 -16.78
C ILE A 67 -4.99 3.72 -17.12
N ARG A 68 -3.94 3.02 -16.76
CA ARG A 68 -3.86 1.57 -16.86
C ARG A 68 -4.41 0.96 -15.57
N ILE A 69 -5.44 0.16 -15.69
CA ILE A 69 -6.10 -0.51 -14.56
C ILE A 69 -5.74 -1.98 -14.62
N ALA A 70 -5.24 -2.53 -13.51
CA ALA A 70 -5.05 -3.95 -13.30
C ALA A 70 -5.76 -4.36 -12.00
N THR A 71 -6.14 -5.63 -11.88
CA THR A 71 -6.84 -6.13 -10.70
C THR A 71 -5.86 -6.92 -9.81
N VAL A 72 -5.89 -6.69 -8.50
CA VAL A 72 -5.01 -7.39 -7.55
C VAL A 72 -5.21 -8.91 -7.57
N THR A 73 -6.41 -9.39 -7.92
CA THR A 73 -6.71 -10.82 -8.03
C THR A 73 -6.03 -11.51 -9.20
N ASP A 74 -5.59 -10.74 -10.21
CA ASP A 74 -4.93 -11.26 -11.41
C ASP A 74 -3.39 -11.29 -11.25
N VAL A 75 -2.90 -10.82 -10.11
CA VAL A 75 -1.46 -10.85 -9.80
C VAL A 75 -1.08 -12.22 -9.27
N VAL A 76 -0.19 -12.88 -10.00
CA VAL A 76 0.36 -14.18 -9.59
C VAL A 76 1.35 -13.99 -8.44
N GLU A 77 1.17 -14.76 -7.37
CA GLU A 77 2.09 -14.72 -6.24
C GLU A 77 3.49 -15.20 -6.66
N ASP A 78 4.49 -14.42 -6.31
CA ASP A 78 5.90 -14.75 -6.51
C ASP A 78 6.50 -15.26 -5.18
N ALA A 79 7.07 -16.46 -5.20
CA ALA A 79 7.56 -17.14 -4.01
C ALA A 79 8.69 -16.37 -3.30
N ASP A 80 9.61 -15.74 -4.08
CA ASP A 80 10.74 -14.98 -3.54
C ASP A 80 10.26 -13.67 -2.89
N ILE A 81 9.32 -12.98 -3.54
CA ILE A 81 8.68 -11.77 -3.01
C ILE A 81 7.89 -12.09 -1.74
N ALA A 82 7.12 -13.19 -1.76
CA ALA A 82 6.37 -13.64 -0.59
C ALA A 82 7.30 -14.02 0.59
N ALA A 83 8.43 -14.67 0.31
CA ALA A 83 9.45 -14.99 1.32
C ALA A 83 10.07 -13.70 1.90
N ALA A 84 10.46 -12.76 1.06
CA ALA A 84 11.00 -11.46 1.49
C ALA A 84 9.99 -10.67 2.34
N LEU A 85 8.72 -10.67 1.95
CA LEU A 85 7.67 -10.01 2.71
C LEU A 85 7.47 -10.65 4.10
N ARG A 86 7.49 -11.99 4.19
CA ARG A 86 7.40 -12.67 5.49
C ARG A 86 8.58 -12.31 6.40
N GLU A 87 9.78 -12.20 5.85
CA GLU A 87 10.97 -11.81 6.61
C GLU A 87 10.87 -10.38 7.14
N VAL A 88 10.48 -9.41 6.29
CA VAL A 88 10.26 -8.02 6.70
C VAL A 88 9.16 -7.93 7.77
N ARG A 89 8.05 -8.67 7.61
CA ARG A 89 6.93 -8.64 8.57
C ARG A 89 7.25 -9.19 9.95
N ARG A 90 8.31 -9.99 10.11
CA ARG A 90 8.76 -10.43 11.45
C ARG A 90 9.32 -9.29 12.29
N ARG A 91 9.87 -8.25 11.66
CA ARG A 91 10.57 -7.15 12.32
C ARG A 91 9.92 -5.78 12.15
N SER A 92 9.00 -5.64 11.20
CA SER A 92 8.32 -4.38 10.95
C SER A 92 6.93 -4.58 10.38
N TYR A 93 6.03 -3.66 10.69
CA TYR A 93 4.72 -3.62 10.03
C TYR A 93 4.86 -2.99 8.65
N ILE A 94 4.38 -3.69 7.63
CA ILE A 94 4.29 -3.20 6.25
C ILE A 94 2.89 -3.46 5.69
N GLY A 95 2.38 -2.53 4.88
CA GLY A 95 1.05 -2.58 4.29
C GLY A 95 0.81 -3.85 3.45
N SER A 96 -0.45 -4.27 3.36
CA SER A 96 -0.85 -5.46 2.60
C SER A 96 -0.54 -5.36 1.10
N GLN A 97 -0.48 -4.14 0.55
CA GLN A 97 -0.17 -3.90 -0.86
C GLN A 97 1.19 -4.46 -1.30
N TYR A 98 2.14 -4.58 -0.41
CA TYR A 98 3.46 -5.13 -0.74
C TYR A 98 3.47 -6.66 -0.88
N ALA A 99 2.33 -7.32 -0.71
CA ALA A 99 2.16 -8.72 -1.08
C ALA A 99 2.04 -8.90 -2.61
N TRP A 100 1.44 -7.94 -3.30
CA TRP A 100 1.12 -8.04 -4.72
C TRP A 100 1.79 -6.97 -5.59
N LEU A 101 2.11 -5.78 -5.07
CA LEU A 101 2.65 -4.69 -5.87
C LEU A 101 4.00 -5.01 -6.54
N PRO A 102 5.03 -5.56 -5.85
CA PRO A 102 6.26 -5.98 -6.50
C PRO A 102 6.08 -7.17 -7.45
N ALA A 103 5.17 -8.10 -7.12
CA ALA A 103 4.84 -9.22 -8.00
C ALA A 103 4.16 -8.75 -9.29
N PHE A 104 3.26 -7.77 -9.19
CA PHE A 104 2.66 -7.08 -10.34
C PHE A 104 3.74 -6.45 -11.24
N CYS A 105 4.68 -5.71 -10.66
CA CYS A 105 5.76 -5.11 -11.44
C CYS A 105 6.58 -6.16 -12.18
N LYS A 106 6.97 -7.24 -11.49
CA LYS A 106 7.69 -8.37 -12.10
C LYS A 106 6.90 -9.03 -13.23
N GLN A 107 5.60 -9.31 -13.01
CA GLN A 107 4.70 -9.93 -13.98
C GLN A 107 4.55 -9.10 -15.26
N HIS A 108 4.56 -7.78 -15.15
CA HIS A 108 4.37 -6.85 -16.27
C HIS A 108 5.67 -6.25 -16.82
N GLY A 109 6.85 -6.71 -16.36
CA GLY A 109 8.15 -6.18 -16.80
C GLY A 109 8.33 -4.68 -16.50
N ILE A 110 7.81 -4.22 -15.37
CA ILE A 110 7.95 -2.84 -14.92
C ILE A 110 9.13 -2.76 -13.96
N ASP A 111 10.24 -2.21 -14.42
CA ASP A 111 11.47 -2.12 -13.62
C ASP A 111 11.57 -0.82 -12.81
N ASP A 112 10.77 0.18 -13.16
CA ASP A 112 10.70 1.46 -12.45
C ASP A 112 9.27 2.02 -12.48
N ILE A 113 8.65 2.10 -11.30
CA ILE A 113 7.38 2.78 -11.08
C ILE A 113 7.49 3.66 -9.84
N GLU A 114 7.09 4.91 -9.96
CA GLU A 114 7.14 5.84 -8.85
C GLU A 114 6.03 5.57 -7.81
N LEU A 115 6.42 5.56 -6.54
CA LEU A 115 5.53 5.49 -5.39
C LEU A 115 5.61 6.79 -4.56
N GLY A 116 4.47 7.28 -4.11
CA GLY A 116 4.37 8.45 -3.22
C GLY A 116 4.74 8.13 -1.76
N VAL A 117 5.91 7.51 -1.53
CA VAL A 117 6.46 7.27 -0.19
C VAL A 117 7.14 8.55 0.29
N HIS A 118 6.77 9.00 1.50
CA HIS A 118 7.23 10.25 2.11
C HIS A 118 7.82 10.01 3.52
N VAL A 119 8.36 11.07 4.17
CA VAL A 119 9.09 10.97 5.45
C VAL A 119 8.33 10.24 6.56
N ASP A 120 7.00 10.44 6.65
CA ASP A 120 6.18 9.85 7.71
C ASP A 120 5.66 8.45 7.37
N ASP A 121 6.02 7.90 6.18
CA ASP A 121 5.62 6.56 5.78
C ASP A 121 6.53 5.50 6.43
N LYS A 122 5.93 4.42 6.93
CA LYS A 122 6.67 3.29 7.50
C LYS A 122 7.62 2.63 6.49
N VAL A 123 7.28 2.68 5.21
CA VAL A 123 8.16 2.18 4.14
C VAL A 123 9.38 3.05 3.97
N GLN A 124 9.27 4.37 4.14
CA GLN A 124 10.42 5.25 4.14
C GLN A 124 11.44 4.83 5.21
N ALA A 125 10.99 4.63 6.45
CA ALA A 125 11.86 4.20 7.54
C ALA A 125 12.48 2.81 7.28
N LEU A 126 11.75 1.91 6.63
CA LEU A 126 12.23 0.57 6.27
C LEU A 126 13.27 0.59 5.15
N VAL A 127 13.08 1.43 4.14
CA VAL A 127 13.94 1.55 2.96
C VAL A 127 15.19 2.41 3.25
N ARG A 128 15.08 3.39 4.15
CA ARG A 128 16.14 4.37 4.42
C ARG A 128 17.55 3.80 4.64
N PRO A 129 17.76 2.68 5.36
CA PRO A 129 19.11 2.11 5.53
C PRO A 129 19.74 1.57 4.24
N TYR A 130 18.93 1.34 3.22
CA TYR A 130 19.31 0.73 1.94
C TYR A 130 19.14 1.68 0.76
N ALA A 131 18.78 2.94 1.03
CA ALA A 131 18.42 3.92 0.03
C ALA A 131 19.65 4.52 -0.63
N MET A 132 19.59 4.71 -1.95
CA MET A 132 20.50 5.55 -2.71
C MET A 132 19.75 6.61 -3.49
N GLU A 133 20.29 7.82 -3.53
CA GLU A 133 19.82 8.89 -4.39
C GLU A 133 20.37 8.71 -5.81
N PHE A 134 19.59 9.10 -6.80
CA PHE A 134 20.02 9.13 -8.19
C PHE A 134 19.35 10.29 -8.93
N ASP A 135 20.06 10.79 -9.94
CA ASP A 135 19.51 11.81 -10.86
C ASP A 135 18.73 11.09 -11.95
N HIS A 136 17.43 11.37 -12.00
CA HIS A 136 16.56 10.81 -13.02
C HIS A 136 16.78 11.53 -14.37
N PRO A 137 16.77 10.80 -15.53
CA PRO A 137 16.96 11.43 -16.85
C PRO A 137 15.97 12.54 -17.19
N ALA A 138 14.83 12.61 -16.51
CA ALA A 138 13.84 13.67 -16.62
C ALA A 138 14.19 14.94 -15.82
N GLY A 139 15.40 15.04 -15.27
CA GLY A 139 15.91 16.27 -14.63
C GLY A 139 15.47 16.49 -13.17
N TYR A 140 15.20 15.43 -12.43
CA TYR A 140 14.92 15.49 -10.99
C TYR A 140 15.67 14.41 -10.22
N ARG A 141 15.83 14.60 -8.92
CA ARG A 141 16.40 13.61 -8.01
C ARG A 141 15.32 12.69 -7.45
N SER A 142 15.65 11.43 -7.32
CA SER A 142 14.78 10.42 -6.73
C SER A 142 15.61 9.46 -5.87
N VAL A 143 14.94 8.58 -5.16
CA VAL A 143 15.55 7.57 -4.28
C VAL A 143 15.09 6.19 -4.71
N ARG A 144 15.96 5.20 -4.62
CA ARG A 144 15.66 3.77 -4.80
C ARG A 144 16.46 2.93 -3.82
N VAL A 145 16.16 1.65 -3.73
CA VAL A 145 17.02 0.74 -2.98
C VAL A 145 18.30 0.47 -3.77
N ASP A 146 19.46 0.63 -3.11
CA ASP A 146 20.76 0.42 -3.70
C ASP A 146 20.93 -1.05 -4.14
N PRO A 147 21.30 -1.31 -5.43
CA PRO A 147 21.58 -2.66 -5.94
C PRO A 147 22.69 -3.42 -5.19
N SER A 148 23.59 -2.73 -4.49
CA SER A 148 24.60 -3.37 -3.62
C SER A 148 23.98 -4.20 -2.51
N HIS A 149 22.73 -3.91 -2.14
CA HIS A 149 21.92 -4.64 -1.15
C HIS A 149 21.05 -5.76 -1.75
N SER A 150 21.38 -6.27 -2.94
CA SER A 150 20.57 -7.25 -3.69
C SER A 150 20.21 -8.53 -2.92
N ALA A 151 21.00 -8.91 -1.92
CA ALA A 151 20.75 -10.07 -1.06
C ALA A 151 19.65 -9.82 0.00
N THR A 152 19.27 -8.56 0.27
CA THR A 152 18.33 -8.21 1.33
C THR A 152 16.86 -8.42 0.91
N PRO A 153 15.97 -8.71 1.86
CA PRO A 153 14.54 -8.81 1.57
C PRO A 153 13.96 -7.45 1.17
N GLU A 154 14.50 -6.33 1.66
CA GLU A 154 14.10 -4.99 1.24
C GLU A 154 14.36 -4.76 -0.24
N TYR A 155 15.54 -5.14 -0.75
CA TYR A 155 15.83 -5.03 -2.17
C TYR A 155 14.86 -5.87 -3.01
N ARG A 156 14.59 -7.12 -2.62
CA ARG A 156 13.64 -7.99 -3.34
C ARG A 156 12.23 -7.43 -3.41
N LEU A 157 11.79 -6.70 -2.37
CA LEU A 157 10.48 -6.05 -2.34
C LEU A 157 10.44 -4.72 -3.09
N PHE A 158 11.51 -3.92 -3.01
CA PHE A 158 11.44 -2.51 -3.40
C PHE A 158 12.25 -2.14 -4.64
N ARG A 159 13.00 -3.05 -5.25
CA ARG A 159 13.85 -2.78 -6.44
C ARG A 159 13.08 -2.27 -7.67
N TYR A 160 11.78 -2.47 -7.70
CA TYR A 160 10.91 -2.04 -8.81
C TYR A 160 10.42 -0.61 -8.67
N PHE A 161 10.77 0.05 -7.57
CA PHE A 161 10.20 1.34 -7.21
C PHE A 161 11.25 2.43 -7.10
N SER A 162 10.84 3.63 -7.50
CA SER A 162 11.52 4.87 -7.14
C SER A 162 10.62 5.75 -6.26
N PHE A 163 11.24 6.54 -5.39
CA PHE A 163 10.60 7.27 -4.30
C PHE A 163 10.94 8.76 -4.39
N PRO A 164 10.31 9.52 -5.29
CA PRO A 164 10.64 10.93 -5.50
C PRO A 164 10.27 11.84 -4.30
N LEU A 165 9.36 11.40 -3.42
CA LEU A 165 8.92 12.15 -2.25
C LEU A 165 9.62 11.72 -0.95
N PHE A 166 10.69 10.94 -1.04
CA PHE A 166 11.34 10.26 0.09
C PHE A 166 11.79 11.18 1.22
N HIS A 167 12.12 12.43 0.91
CA HIS A 167 12.60 13.44 1.85
C HIS A 167 11.56 14.52 2.18
N VAL A 168 10.34 14.40 1.70
CA VAL A 168 9.28 15.40 1.89
C VAL A 168 8.25 14.88 2.88
N ASP A 169 7.80 15.72 3.81
CA ASP A 169 6.66 15.42 4.70
C ASP A 169 5.34 15.92 4.09
N LYS A 170 4.22 15.53 4.67
CA LYS A 170 2.90 15.93 4.16
C LYS A 170 2.63 17.43 4.23
N LEU A 171 3.15 18.12 5.21
CA LEU A 171 3.04 19.56 5.32
C LEU A 171 3.94 20.25 4.29
N GLY A 172 5.08 19.65 3.93
CA GLY A 172 5.93 20.09 2.82
C GLY A 172 5.19 19.98 1.48
N ILE A 173 4.53 18.87 1.25
CA ILE A 173 3.66 18.65 0.08
C ILE A 173 2.56 19.73 0.02
N ASP A 174 1.88 19.99 1.15
CA ASP A 174 0.82 21.01 1.24
C ASP A 174 1.35 22.40 0.89
N ARG A 175 2.46 22.82 1.51
CA ARG A 175 3.11 24.11 1.25
C ARG A 175 3.55 24.28 -0.21
N GLU A 176 4.16 23.25 -0.78
CA GLU A 176 4.60 23.30 -2.19
C GLU A 176 3.40 23.34 -3.14
N ALA A 177 2.37 22.54 -2.88
CA ALA A 177 1.13 22.57 -3.67
C ALA A 177 0.44 23.95 -3.63
N ASP A 178 0.40 24.59 -2.46
CA ASP A 178 -0.15 25.92 -2.31
C ASP A 178 0.71 26.99 -3.04
N ALA A 179 2.02 26.92 -2.92
CA ALA A 179 2.94 27.82 -3.61
C ALA A 179 2.85 27.73 -5.14
N GLN A 180 2.53 26.54 -5.66
CA GLN A 180 2.31 26.29 -7.09
C GLN A 180 0.87 26.59 -7.54
N GLY A 181 -0.03 26.96 -6.64
CA GLY A 181 -1.45 27.19 -6.94
C GLY A 181 -2.25 25.89 -7.20
N TRP A 182 -1.75 24.74 -6.73
CA TRP A 182 -2.40 23.43 -6.94
C TRP A 182 -3.41 23.04 -5.85
N GLY A 183 -3.58 23.87 -4.82
CA GLY A 183 -4.44 23.57 -3.68
C GLY A 183 -5.84 23.07 -4.07
N GLY A 184 -6.47 23.68 -5.06
CA GLY A 184 -7.78 23.26 -5.56
C GLY A 184 -7.78 21.84 -6.16
N ILE A 185 -6.70 21.44 -6.85
CA ILE A 185 -6.55 20.08 -7.41
C ILE A 185 -6.29 19.08 -6.27
N MET A 186 -5.44 19.46 -5.32
CA MET A 186 -5.12 18.62 -4.17
C MET A 186 -6.36 18.36 -3.31
N ASP A 187 -7.25 19.32 -3.16
CA ASP A 187 -8.52 19.14 -2.44
C ASP A 187 -9.51 18.20 -3.15
N MET A 188 -9.34 17.94 -4.44
CA MET A 188 -10.11 16.93 -5.17
C MET A 188 -9.71 15.49 -4.79
N THR A 189 -8.53 15.27 -4.21
CA THR A 189 -7.98 13.93 -3.93
C THR A 189 -8.78 13.15 -2.89
N TRP A 190 -8.69 11.81 -2.94
CA TRP A 190 -9.40 10.92 -2.04
C TRP A 190 -8.44 10.12 -1.14
N PHE A 191 -8.86 9.79 0.10
CA PHE A 191 -8.05 9.03 1.06
C PHE A 191 -8.83 8.01 1.90
N CYS A 192 -10.15 8.16 2.03
CA CYS A 192 -10.93 7.34 2.96
C CYS A 192 -11.23 5.95 2.38
N HIS A 193 -10.85 4.89 3.10
CA HIS A 193 -11.09 3.50 2.67
C HIS A 193 -12.53 3.01 2.90
N THR A 194 -13.24 3.60 3.88
CA THR A 194 -14.60 3.20 4.24
C THR A 194 -15.53 4.40 4.24
N PRO A 195 -15.85 4.96 3.07
CA PRO A 195 -16.68 6.16 2.97
C PRO A 195 -18.07 5.94 3.55
N VAL A 196 -18.63 6.99 4.15
CA VAL A 196 -20.01 7.00 4.64
C VAL A 196 -20.80 8.04 3.86
N ARG A 197 -21.76 7.59 3.07
CA ARG A 197 -22.56 8.46 2.19
C ARG A 197 -21.70 9.36 1.30
N GLY A 198 -20.64 8.79 0.71
CA GLY A 198 -19.72 9.51 -0.18
C GLY A 198 -18.78 10.51 0.51
N ARG A 199 -18.68 10.49 1.84
CA ARG A 199 -17.80 11.39 2.62
C ARG A 199 -16.79 10.61 3.45
N PRO A 200 -15.63 11.20 3.80
CA PRO A 200 -14.66 10.58 4.69
C PRO A 200 -15.27 10.15 6.02
N CYS A 201 -15.01 8.90 6.44
CA CYS A 201 -15.64 8.31 7.64
C CYS A 201 -15.10 8.86 8.97
N GLY A 202 -13.86 9.39 8.99
CA GLY A 202 -13.16 9.86 10.18
C GLY A 202 -12.57 8.76 11.07
N LEU A 203 -12.76 7.47 10.76
CA LEU A 203 -12.40 6.35 11.64
C LEU A 203 -11.41 5.35 11.03
N CYS A 204 -11.33 5.24 9.72
CA CYS A 204 -10.34 4.37 9.08
C CYS A 204 -8.92 4.94 9.23
N ALA A 205 -7.91 4.10 9.08
CA ALA A 205 -6.52 4.51 9.26
C ALA A 205 -6.13 5.75 8.43
N PRO A 206 -6.44 5.84 7.11
CA PRO A 206 -6.14 7.07 6.37
C PRO A 206 -6.86 8.32 6.89
N CYS A 207 -8.11 8.20 7.38
CA CYS A 207 -8.78 9.35 7.98
C CYS A 207 -8.11 9.82 9.28
N VAL A 208 -7.64 8.87 10.10
CA VAL A 208 -6.90 9.17 11.34
C VAL A 208 -5.58 9.84 11.00
N TYR A 209 -4.80 9.27 10.08
CA TYR A 209 -3.53 9.84 9.64
C TYR A 209 -3.70 11.23 9.02
N THR A 210 -4.68 11.45 8.15
CA THR A 210 -4.99 12.77 7.57
C THR A 210 -5.22 13.84 8.66
N ILE A 211 -5.87 13.46 9.79
CA ILE A 211 -6.08 14.37 10.92
C ILE A 211 -4.77 14.62 11.68
N GLU A 212 -3.98 13.58 11.94
CA GLU A 212 -2.74 13.63 12.71
C GLU A 212 -1.60 14.35 11.97
N GLU A 213 -1.56 14.22 10.66
CA GLU A 213 -0.58 14.85 9.76
C GLU A 213 -0.91 16.31 9.40
N GLY A 214 -1.86 16.94 10.09
CA GLY A 214 -2.18 18.37 9.93
C GLY A 214 -3.24 18.69 8.87
N LEU A 215 -3.71 17.70 8.10
CA LEU A 215 -4.69 17.88 7.02
C LEU A 215 -6.14 17.66 7.49
N ALA A 216 -6.44 17.94 8.77
CA ALA A 216 -7.76 17.73 9.37
C ALA A 216 -8.89 18.46 8.63
N ARG A 217 -8.58 19.57 7.90
CA ARG A 217 -9.57 20.31 7.10
C ARG A 217 -10.30 19.42 6.09
N ARG A 218 -9.66 18.36 5.61
CA ARG A 218 -10.19 17.41 4.63
C ARG A 218 -11.21 16.42 5.21
N VAL A 219 -11.33 16.33 6.53
CA VAL A 219 -12.31 15.47 7.21
C VAL A 219 -13.47 16.34 7.73
N PRO A 220 -14.75 15.99 7.46
CA PRO A 220 -15.90 16.77 7.92
C PRO A 220 -15.87 17.02 9.43
N PRO A 221 -16.28 18.21 9.95
CA PRO A 221 -16.19 18.56 11.35
C PRO A 221 -16.83 17.54 12.31
N SER A 222 -18.03 17.06 11.99
CA SER A 222 -18.71 16.02 12.78
C SER A 222 -17.91 14.71 12.84
N ARG A 223 -17.19 14.37 11.76
CA ARG A 223 -16.34 13.18 11.70
C ARG A 223 -15.01 13.38 12.44
N ARG A 224 -14.50 14.60 12.52
CA ARG A 224 -13.34 14.94 13.35
C ARG A 224 -13.64 14.75 14.84
N VAL A 225 -14.83 15.20 15.31
CA VAL A 225 -15.29 14.98 16.68
C VAL A 225 -15.39 13.48 16.96
N LEU A 226 -16.04 12.72 16.07
CA LEU A 226 -16.15 11.27 16.22
C LEU A 226 -14.76 10.59 16.25
N SER A 227 -13.83 11.02 15.40
CA SER A 227 -12.45 10.54 15.36
C SER A 227 -11.70 10.81 16.66
N PHE A 228 -11.91 11.98 17.26
CA PHE A 228 -11.31 12.34 18.55
C PHE A 228 -11.70 11.34 19.64
N PHE A 229 -13.00 11.07 19.81
CA PHE A 229 -13.47 10.09 20.80
C PHE A 229 -13.00 8.68 20.48
N TYR A 230 -13.05 8.28 19.22
CA TYR A 230 -12.57 6.99 18.78
C TYR A 230 -11.09 6.75 19.12
N ARG A 231 -10.23 7.72 18.82
CA ARG A 231 -8.79 7.63 19.11
C ARG A 231 -8.51 7.57 20.61
N ARG A 232 -9.27 8.34 21.40
CA ARG A 232 -9.03 8.46 22.84
C ARG A 232 -9.62 7.30 23.65
N LEU A 233 -10.75 6.74 23.22
CA LEU A 233 -11.49 5.72 23.97
C LEU A 233 -11.42 4.33 23.36
N ALA A 234 -11.63 4.21 22.06
CA ALA A 234 -11.77 2.90 21.40
C ALA A 234 -10.45 2.33 20.89
N LEU A 235 -9.56 3.17 20.37
CA LEU A 235 -8.30 2.71 19.77
C LEU A 235 -7.35 2.07 20.80
N PRO A 236 -7.15 2.65 22.01
CA PRO A 236 -6.32 2.02 23.05
C PRO A 236 -6.85 0.66 23.50
N LEU A 237 -8.18 0.47 23.50
CA LEU A 237 -8.82 -0.79 23.90
C LEU A 237 -8.76 -1.88 22.84
N LYS A 238 -8.53 -1.54 21.58
CA LYS A 238 -8.45 -2.54 20.49
C LYS A 238 -7.23 -3.46 20.60
N HIS A 239 -6.11 -2.98 21.09
CA HIS A 239 -4.89 -3.76 21.23
C HIS A 239 -5.03 -4.88 22.28
N PRO A 240 -5.44 -4.62 23.53
CA PRO A 240 -5.62 -5.67 24.51
C PRO A 240 -6.76 -6.63 24.15
N LEU A 241 -7.85 -6.15 23.53
CA LEU A 241 -8.96 -7.01 23.09
C LEU A 241 -8.55 -7.97 21.95
N ARG A 242 -7.68 -7.56 21.04
CA ARG A 242 -7.12 -8.46 20.01
C ARG A 242 -6.22 -9.53 20.63
N GLN A 243 -5.40 -9.18 21.61
CA GLN A 243 -4.54 -10.12 22.33
C GLN A 243 -5.38 -11.12 23.14
N LEU A 244 -6.44 -10.66 23.81
CA LEU A 244 -7.39 -11.51 24.53
C LEU A 244 -8.09 -12.50 23.59
N ARG A 245 -8.57 -12.04 22.43
CA ARG A 245 -9.19 -12.92 21.41
C ARG A 245 -8.21 -13.96 20.88
N ALA A 246 -6.97 -13.57 20.58
CA ALA A 246 -5.93 -14.50 20.13
C ALA A 246 -5.60 -15.56 21.19
N SER A 247 -5.51 -15.17 22.46
CA SER A 247 -5.27 -16.10 23.58
C SER A 247 -6.45 -17.05 23.85
N LEU A 248 -7.68 -16.58 23.65
CA LEU A 248 -8.88 -17.43 23.78
C LEU A 248 -8.97 -18.47 22.65
N HIS A 249 -8.65 -18.08 21.40
CA HIS A 249 -8.61 -19.02 20.27
C HIS A 249 -7.50 -20.07 20.43
N SER A 250 -6.33 -19.69 20.95
CA SER A 250 -5.24 -20.63 21.21
C SER A 250 -5.56 -21.62 22.35
N ARG A 251 -6.33 -21.19 23.34
CA ARG A 251 -6.81 -22.07 24.44
C ARG A 251 -7.95 -23.00 23.99
N ALA A 252 -8.83 -22.55 23.10
CA ALA A 252 -9.89 -23.40 22.53
C ALA A 252 -9.32 -24.51 21.64
N GLY A 253 -8.30 -24.18 20.81
CA GLY A 253 -7.62 -25.18 19.97
C GLY A 253 -6.86 -26.25 20.75
N ARG A 254 -6.33 -25.94 21.95
CA ARG A 254 -5.65 -26.91 22.81
C ARG A 254 -6.61 -27.85 23.58
N ARG A 255 -7.87 -27.48 23.79
CA ARG A 255 -8.87 -28.32 24.41
C ARG A 255 -9.50 -29.34 23.45
N GLY A 256 -9.39 -29.15 22.13
CA GLY A 256 -9.91 -30.07 21.11
C GLY A 256 -8.97 -31.20 20.74
N SER A 257 -7.67 -31.15 21.08
CA SER A 257 -6.69 -32.19 20.72
C SER A 257 -6.44 -33.26 21.81
N GLY A 258 -7.18 -33.21 22.89
CA GLY A 258 -7.00 -34.09 24.07
C GLY A 258 -7.95 -35.27 24.19
N ARG A 259 -8.53 -35.76 23.08
CA ARG A 259 -9.33 -37.02 23.13
C ARG A 259 -9.21 -37.76 21.80
N ARG A 260 -8.31 -38.72 21.76
CA ARG A 260 -8.35 -40.00 21.05
C ARG A 260 -6.92 -40.50 20.89
N ASP A 261 -6.61 -41.45 21.76
CA ASP A 261 -5.89 -42.67 21.41
C ASP A 261 -5.88 -43.55 22.64
N GLU A 262 -6.86 -44.43 22.72
CA GLU A 262 -6.86 -45.60 23.57
C GLU A 262 -6.44 -46.80 22.69
N PRO A 263 -5.36 -47.53 23.00
CA PRO A 263 -4.93 -48.65 22.17
C PRO A 263 -5.78 -49.87 22.51
N ARG A 264 -6.56 -50.37 21.57
CA ARG A 264 -7.17 -51.70 21.63
C ARG A 264 -6.08 -52.76 21.51
N ARG A 265 -5.85 -53.48 22.59
CA ARG A 265 -5.16 -54.79 22.62
C ARG A 265 -6.06 -55.88 22.03
N GLY A 266 -5.44 -56.77 21.27
CA GLY A 266 -5.93 -58.14 21.15
C GLY A 266 -6.01 -58.66 19.72
N GLY A 267 -5.24 -59.74 19.43
CA GLY A 267 -5.53 -60.67 18.35
C GLY A 267 -4.29 -61.27 17.64
N LEU A 268 -3.76 -62.32 18.20
CA LEU A 268 -2.78 -63.23 17.61
C LEU A 268 -3.32 -63.89 16.32
N GLY A 269 -2.47 -64.07 15.29
CA GLY A 269 -2.75 -64.86 14.12
C GLY A 269 -1.52 -65.03 13.22
N ALA A 270 -0.87 -66.17 13.35
CA ALA A 270 0.33 -66.57 12.61
C ALA A 270 0.07 -66.86 11.12
N GLY A 271 1.08 -66.67 10.28
CA GLY A 271 1.08 -67.10 8.89
C GLY A 271 2.31 -66.60 8.11
N ALA A 272 3.30 -67.46 8.02
CA ALA A 272 4.56 -67.26 7.34
C ALA A 272 4.48 -67.43 5.79
N PRO A 273 5.57 -67.37 5.02
CA PRO A 273 5.77 -66.50 3.87
C PRO A 273 5.79 -67.25 2.50
N ARG A 274 5.67 -66.53 1.42
CA ARG A 274 6.19 -67.03 0.12
C ARG A 274 6.71 -65.86 -0.75
N ASN A 275 7.92 -66.04 -1.13
CA ASN A 275 8.70 -65.25 -2.09
C ASN A 275 8.52 -65.75 -3.57
N PRO A 276 9.13 -65.04 -4.54
CA PRO A 276 8.67 -64.64 -5.88
C PRO A 276 9.10 -65.58 -6.98
N PRO A 277 9.20 -65.39 -8.22
CA PRO A 277 9.39 -64.32 -9.20
C PRO A 277 8.68 -64.61 -10.54
N PRO A 278 9.07 -64.14 -11.69
CA PRO A 278 10.26 -63.41 -12.14
C PRO A 278 9.96 -61.94 -12.61
#